data_256d9aeb9db575ecad3e9f313b1e2cff
#
_entry.id   256d9aeb9db575ecad3e9f313b1e2cff
#
_cell.length_a   1.000
_cell.length_b   1.000
_cell.length_c   1.000
_cell.angle_alpha   90.00
_cell.angle_beta   90.00
_cell.angle_gamma   90.00
#
_symmetry.space_group_name_H-M   'P 1'
#
loop_
_entity.id
_entity.type
_entity.pdbx_description
1 polymer ?
#
loop_
_entity_poly.entity_id
_entity_poly.type
_entity_poly.pdbx_seq_one_letter_code
_entity_poly.pdbx_strand_id
1 'polypeptide(L)'
;MKKIFLFISILFLGTFVFAQEYTPQEKFDPDRNPNDDLKAAINYAQSTNKNIILDVGGEWCIWCHRIDAFMHNTKEVKSLLDEYYVIVKINFSKENKNEKFLSTYPAIEGYPHFFVLDKNGKLLHSQNTGELEKDKDYDKDKFIAFLNKWKPTKK
;
A
#
# COMPACT_ATOMS: atom_id res chain seq x y z
N MET A 1 -48.61 49.16 -4.99
CA MET A 1 -47.26 48.71 -5.38
C MET A 1 -46.97 47.41 -4.69
N LYS A 2 -47.09 46.24 -5.40
CA LYS A 2 -46.82 44.89 -4.85
C LYS A 2 -45.34 44.57 -5.07
N LYS A 3 -44.59 44.42 -3.98
CA LYS A 3 -43.19 43.96 -4.03
C LYS A 3 -43.18 42.42 -4.18
N ILE A 4 -42.70 41.96 -5.33
CA ILE A 4 -42.46 40.52 -5.60
C ILE A 4 -41.11 40.18 -5.03
N PHE A 5 -41.08 39.34 -3.97
CA PHE A 5 -39.84 38.74 -3.46
C PHE A 5 -39.54 37.47 -4.28
N LEU A 6 -38.49 37.57 -5.09
CA LEU A 6 -37.96 36.41 -5.83
C LEU A 6 -37.08 35.58 -4.90
N PHE A 7 -37.56 34.41 -4.46
CA PHE A 7 -36.75 33.44 -3.73
C PHE A 7 -35.87 32.68 -4.72
N ILE A 8 -34.59 33.00 -4.75
CA ILE A 8 -33.58 32.20 -5.47
C ILE A 8 -33.22 30.97 -4.60
N SER A 9 -33.79 29.83 -4.95
CA SER A 9 -33.42 28.53 -4.33
C SER A 9 -32.07 28.09 -4.91
N ILE A 10 -30.98 28.23 -4.15
CA ILE A 10 -29.67 27.71 -4.54
C ILE A 10 -29.68 26.19 -4.28
N LEU A 11 -29.79 25.44 -5.37
CA LEU A 11 -29.68 23.97 -5.34
C LEU A 11 -28.21 23.61 -5.13
N PHE A 12 -27.84 23.21 -3.89
CA PHE A 12 -26.51 22.70 -3.58
C PHE A 12 -26.42 21.26 -4.14
N LEU A 13 -25.89 21.11 -5.37
CA LEU A 13 -25.48 19.79 -5.88
C LEU A 13 -24.23 19.35 -5.12
N GLY A 14 -24.44 18.61 -4.04
CA GLY A 14 -23.38 17.90 -3.38
C GLY A 14 -22.80 16.81 -4.31
N THR A 15 -21.58 16.99 -4.79
CA THR A 15 -20.87 15.93 -5.49
C THR A 15 -20.52 14.84 -4.48
N PHE A 16 -21.27 13.74 -4.49
CA PHE A 16 -20.88 12.52 -3.79
C PHE A 16 -19.63 11.99 -4.48
N VAL A 17 -18.46 12.22 -3.91
CA VAL A 17 -17.24 11.51 -4.27
C VAL A 17 -17.39 10.11 -3.72
N PHE A 18 -17.76 9.16 -4.57
CA PHE A 18 -17.65 7.74 -4.23
C PHE A 18 -16.16 7.43 -4.03
N ALA A 19 -15.75 7.19 -2.80
CA ALA A 19 -14.43 6.63 -2.53
C ALA A 19 -14.38 5.27 -3.25
N GLN A 20 -13.49 5.16 -4.26
CA GLN A 20 -13.28 3.90 -4.96
C GLN A 20 -12.68 2.91 -3.97
N GLU A 21 -13.42 1.83 -3.68
CA GLU A 21 -12.98 0.79 -2.76
C GLU A 21 -11.73 0.11 -3.34
N TYR A 22 -10.64 0.12 -2.60
CA TYR A 22 -9.43 -0.59 -2.97
C TYR A 22 -9.54 -2.04 -2.49
N THR A 23 -9.43 -3.00 -3.40
CA THR A 23 -9.38 -4.42 -3.07
C THR A 23 -7.91 -4.86 -3.02
N PRO A 24 -7.38 -5.20 -1.84
CA PRO A 24 -6.02 -5.72 -1.72
C PRO A 24 -5.84 -6.99 -2.54
N GLN A 25 -4.64 -7.17 -3.10
CA GLN A 25 -4.28 -8.39 -3.81
C GLN A 25 -3.90 -9.48 -2.80
N GLU A 26 -4.45 -10.68 -2.98
CA GLU A 26 -4.15 -11.82 -2.11
C GLU A 26 -2.84 -12.54 -2.52
N LYS A 27 -2.43 -12.43 -3.79
CA LYS A 27 -1.27 -13.13 -4.34
C LYS A 27 -0.47 -12.26 -5.30
N PHE A 28 0.75 -12.68 -5.60
CA PHE A 28 1.57 -12.10 -6.66
C PHE A 28 1.10 -12.62 -8.03
N ASP A 29 0.54 -11.74 -8.85
CA ASP A 29 -0.06 -12.09 -10.13
C ASP A 29 0.78 -11.50 -11.28
N PRO A 30 1.38 -12.35 -12.16
CA PRO A 30 2.20 -11.88 -13.27
C PRO A 30 1.43 -11.15 -14.36
N ASP A 31 0.11 -11.33 -14.44
CA ASP A 31 -0.75 -10.72 -15.47
C ASP A 31 -1.21 -9.31 -15.09
N ARG A 32 -0.98 -8.87 -13.87
CA ARG A 32 -1.37 -7.52 -13.41
C ARG A 32 -0.39 -6.44 -13.86
N ASN A 33 -0.95 -5.25 -14.10
CA ASN A 33 -0.14 -4.06 -14.39
C ASN A 33 0.17 -3.29 -13.10
N PRO A 34 1.44 -3.24 -12.64
CA PRO A 34 1.79 -2.60 -11.39
C PRO A 34 1.54 -1.08 -11.37
N ASN A 35 1.51 -0.41 -12.55
CA ASN A 35 1.18 1.01 -12.61
C ASN A 35 -0.30 1.27 -12.32
N ASP A 36 -1.19 0.40 -12.82
CA ASP A 36 -2.63 0.53 -12.57
C ASP A 36 -2.94 0.21 -11.11
N ASP A 37 -2.29 -0.80 -10.55
CA ASP A 37 -2.41 -1.18 -9.14
C ASP A 37 -1.93 -0.06 -8.20
N LEU A 38 -0.77 0.53 -8.50
CA LEU A 38 -0.26 1.66 -7.74
C LEU A 38 -1.17 2.88 -7.85
N LYS A 39 -1.71 3.17 -9.04
CA LYS A 39 -2.66 4.28 -9.23
C LYS A 39 -3.92 4.10 -8.39
N ALA A 40 -4.49 2.90 -8.36
CA ALA A 40 -5.64 2.58 -7.52
C ALA A 40 -5.31 2.73 -6.02
N ALA A 41 -4.15 2.23 -5.60
CA ALA A 41 -3.67 2.36 -4.24
C ALA A 41 -3.44 3.82 -3.81
N ILE A 42 -2.90 4.69 -4.69
CA ILE A 42 -2.72 6.12 -4.45
C ILE A 42 -4.08 6.79 -4.21
N ASN A 43 -5.07 6.54 -5.08
CA ASN A 43 -6.41 7.11 -4.92
C ASN A 43 -7.02 6.75 -3.56
N TYR A 44 -6.91 5.49 -3.17
CA TYR A 44 -7.40 5.01 -1.87
C TYR A 44 -6.59 5.58 -0.70
N ALA A 45 -5.26 5.59 -0.80
CA ALA A 45 -4.37 6.12 0.23
C ALA A 45 -4.60 7.61 0.50
N GLN A 46 -4.89 8.41 -0.55
CA GLN A 46 -5.24 9.82 -0.43
C GLN A 46 -6.56 10.02 0.32
N SER A 47 -7.59 9.22 0.00
CA SER A 47 -8.91 9.31 0.63
C SER A 47 -8.91 8.87 2.09
N THR A 48 -8.02 7.94 2.45
CA THR A 48 -7.94 7.34 3.80
C THR A 48 -6.76 7.84 4.65
N ASN A 49 -5.91 8.71 4.09
CA ASN A 49 -4.68 9.22 4.71
C ASN A 49 -3.73 8.11 5.18
N LYS A 50 -3.51 7.10 4.30
CA LYS A 50 -2.58 5.99 4.54
C LYS A 50 -1.33 6.14 3.69
N ASN A 51 -0.22 5.52 4.12
CA ASN A 51 0.94 5.29 3.27
C ASN A 51 0.77 3.98 2.49
N ILE A 52 1.63 3.74 1.50
CA ILE A 52 1.56 2.56 0.65
C ILE A 52 2.82 1.72 0.90
N ILE A 53 2.65 0.41 0.98
CA ILE A 53 3.76 -0.54 0.92
C ILE A 53 3.64 -1.33 -0.39
N LEU A 54 4.64 -1.19 -1.27
CA LEU A 54 4.82 -2.11 -2.38
C LEU A 54 5.55 -3.33 -1.84
N ASP A 55 4.87 -4.45 -1.78
CA ASP A 55 5.42 -5.76 -1.41
C ASP A 55 5.88 -6.44 -2.68
N VAL A 56 7.20 -6.44 -2.93
CA VAL A 56 7.79 -6.99 -4.15
C VAL A 56 8.24 -8.41 -3.91
N GLY A 57 7.72 -9.35 -4.70
CA GLY A 57 8.05 -10.76 -4.56
C GLY A 57 7.38 -11.62 -5.63
N GLY A 58 7.11 -12.88 -5.32
CA GLY A 58 6.45 -13.80 -6.22
C GLY A 58 6.00 -15.07 -5.53
N GLU A 59 5.10 -15.82 -6.15
CA GLU A 59 4.57 -17.08 -5.62
C GLU A 59 5.63 -18.17 -5.46
N TRP A 60 6.78 -18.06 -6.12
CA TRP A 60 7.94 -18.93 -5.96
C TRP A 60 8.72 -18.72 -4.66
N CYS A 61 8.46 -17.60 -3.95
CA CYS A 61 9.28 -17.07 -2.87
C CYS A 61 8.74 -17.54 -1.51
N ILE A 62 9.38 -18.48 -0.87
CA ILE A 62 8.96 -19.01 0.45
C ILE A 62 8.93 -17.92 1.55
N TRP A 63 9.86 -16.94 1.49
CA TRP A 63 9.88 -15.84 2.45
C TRP A 63 8.76 -14.84 2.21
N CYS A 64 8.28 -14.71 0.96
CA CYS A 64 7.11 -13.90 0.65
C CYS A 64 5.83 -14.49 1.28
N HIS A 65 5.68 -15.82 1.25
CA HIS A 65 4.58 -16.49 1.94
C HIS A 65 4.71 -16.39 3.47
N ARG A 66 5.93 -16.43 4.02
CA ARG A 66 6.15 -16.26 5.46
C ARG A 66 5.79 -14.86 5.93
N ILE A 67 6.21 -13.81 5.22
CA ILE A 67 5.89 -12.43 5.59
C ILE A 67 4.39 -12.18 5.52
N ASP A 68 3.70 -12.72 4.50
CA ASP A 68 2.25 -12.67 4.38
C ASP A 68 1.57 -13.31 5.60
N ALA A 69 1.97 -14.55 5.93
CA ALA A 69 1.42 -15.25 7.08
C ALA A 69 1.70 -14.49 8.39
N PHE A 70 2.91 -13.94 8.55
CA PHE A 70 3.29 -13.14 9.71
C PHE A 70 2.44 -11.87 9.84
N MET A 71 2.27 -11.12 8.75
CA MET A 71 1.46 -9.89 8.71
C MET A 71 0.00 -10.16 9.05
N HIS A 72 -0.56 -11.29 8.60
CA HIS A 72 -1.94 -11.67 8.87
C HIS A 72 -2.16 -12.22 10.29
N ASN A 73 -1.23 -13.04 10.79
CA ASN A 73 -1.41 -13.77 12.05
C ASN A 73 -0.94 -12.99 13.28
N THR A 74 -0.09 -11.98 13.11
CA THR A 74 0.41 -11.16 14.23
C THR A 74 -0.53 -9.96 14.43
N LYS A 75 -1.40 -10.05 15.42
CA LYS A 75 -2.51 -9.10 15.67
C LYS A 75 -2.06 -7.65 15.66
N GLU A 76 -0.97 -7.31 16.35
CA GLU A 76 -0.49 -5.93 16.49
C GLU A 76 0.05 -5.40 15.15
N VAL A 77 0.75 -6.26 14.37
CA VAL A 77 1.25 -5.93 13.03
C VAL A 77 0.08 -5.69 12.08
N LYS A 78 -0.88 -6.63 12.07
CA LYS A 78 -2.09 -6.50 11.24
C LYS A 78 -2.86 -5.22 11.55
N SER A 79 -3.03 -4.89 12.84
CA SER A 79 -3.73 -3.66 13.24
C SER A 79 -3.04 -2.40 12.72
N LEU A 80 -1.70 -2.33 12.76
CA LEU A 80 -0.93 -1.19 12.23
C LEU A 80 -1.02 -1.11 10.71
N LEU A 81 -0.96 -2.26 10.02
CA LEU A 81 -1.12 -2.31 8.57
C LEU A 81 -2.51 -1.85 8.15
N ASP A 82 -3.56 -2.38 8.78
CA ASP A 82 -4.95 -2.03 8.49
C ASP A 82 -5.22 -0.53 8.76
N GLU A 83 -4.61 0.05 9.80
CA GLU A 83 -4.83 1.45 10.16
C GLU A 83 -4.06 2.43 9.26
N TYR A 84 -2.80 2.12 8.92
CA TYR A 84 -1.88 3.11 8.36
C TYR A 84 -1.41 2.85 6.94
N TYR A 85 -1.66 1.65 6.38
CA TYR A 85 -1.05 1.27 5.11
C TYR A 85 -2.04 0.70 4.10
N VAL A 86 -1.68 0.84 2.83
CA VAL A 86 -2.26 0.14 1.69
C VAL A 86 -1.18 -0.78 1.15
N ILE A 87 -1.43 -2.08 1.11
CA ILE A 87 -0.47 -3.07 0.59
C ILE A 87 -0.75 -3.31 -0.89
N VAL A 88 0.28 -3.24 -1.71
CA VAL A 88 0.24 -3.56 -3.15
C VAL A 88 1.28 -4.63 -3.44
N LYS A 89 0.84 -5.81 -3.85
CA LYS A 89 1.77 -6.88 -4.27
C LYS A 89 2.27 -6.61 -5.68
N ILE A 90 3.59 -6.58 -5.85
CA ILE A 90 4.25 -6.40 -7.15
C ILE A 90 4.94 -7.71 -7.50
N ASN A 91 4.43 -8.38 -8.54
CA ASN A 91 5.03 -9.63 -8.99
C ASN A 91 6.43 -9.43 -9.57
N PHE A 92 7.35 -10.30 -9.15
CA PHE A 92 8.64 -10.51 -9.77
C PHE A 92 8.82 -12.02 -9.97
N SER A 93 8.61 -12.49 -11.18
CA SER A 93 8.72 -13.91 -11.51
C SER A 93 9.37 -14.10 -12.90
N LYS A 94 9.55 -15.36 -13.30
CA LYS A 94 10.08 -15.69 -14.64
C LYS A 94 9.13 -15.26 -15.76
N GLU A 95 7.84 -15.29 -15.49
CA GLU A 95 6.76 -14.93 -16.41
C GLU A 95 6.70 -13.40 -16.60
N ASN A 96 6.90 -12.65 -15.53
CA ASN A 96 6.90 -11.20 -15.56
C ASN A 96 7.73 -10.63 -14.41
N LYS A 97 8.85 -10.01 -14.74
CA LYS A 97 9.74 -9.37 -13.75
C LYS A 97 9.38 -7.93 -13.43
N ASN A 98 8.42 -7.36 -14.15
CA ASN A 98 8.05 -5.95 -14.01
C ASN A 98 9.25 -4.97 -14.04
N GLU A 99 10.29 -5.29 -14.84
CA GLU A 99 11.59 -4.58 -14.84
C GLU A 99 11.44 -3.08 -15.07
N LYS A 100 10.58 -2.68 -16.03
CA LYS A 100 10.34 -1.26 -16.32
C LYS A 100 9.77 -0.50 -15.11
N PHE A 101 8.85 -1.11 -14.39
CA PHE A 101 8.27 -0.52 -13.17
C PHE A 101 9.30 -0.48 -12.05
N LEU A 102 9.95 -1.60 -11.77
CA LEU A 102 10.91 -1.72 -10.68
C LEU A 102 12.18 -0.89 -10.89
N SER A 103 12.57 -0.61 -12.14
CA SER A 103 13.73 0.26 -12.42
C SER A 103 13.57 1.72 -11.97
N THR A 104 12.35 2.14 -11.60
CA THR A 104 12.08 3.46 -11.03
C THR A 104 12.35 3.55 -9.53
N TYR A 105 12.66 2.41 -8.89
CA TYR A 105 12.97 2.27 -7.47
C TYR A 105 14.43 1.89 -7.24
N PRO A 106 14.95 2.00 -6.00
CA PRO A 106 16.28 1.50 -5.66
C PRO A 106 16.44 0.00 -5.98
N ALA A 107 17.69 -0.44 -6.17
CA ALA A 107 18.00 -1.84 -6.42
C ALA A 107 17.49 -2.75 -5.28
N ILE A 108 16.95 -3.91 -5.66
CA ILE A 108 16.46 -4.94 -4.74
C ILE A 108 17.55 -5.98 -4.57
N GLU A 109 17.99 -6.22 -3.34
CA GLU A 109 19.03 -7.19 -3.01
C GLU A 109 18.49 -8.59 -2.69
N GLY A 110 17.18 -8.68 -2.34
CA GLY A 110 16.53 -9.94 -1.99
C GLY A 110 15.01 -9.81 -1.92
N TYR A 111 14.31 -10.92 -1.89
CA TYR A 111 12.84 -10.98 -1.86
C TYR A 111 12.34 -11.74 -0.61
N PRO A 112 11.21 -11.29 0.00
CA PRO A 112 10.44 -10.09 -0.39
C PRO A 112 11.21 -8.80 -0.11
N HIS A 113 10.78 -7.70 -0.77
CA HIS A 113 11.32 -6.37 -0.53
C HIS A 113 10.19 -5.36 -0.42
N PHE A 114 10.28 -4.41 0.52
CA PHE A 114 9.26 -3.38 0.68
C PHE A 114 9.75 -2.01 0.22
N PHE A 115 8.95 -1.36 -0.62
CA PHE A 115 9.06 0.08 -0.83
C PHE A 115 7.91 0.77 -0.10
N VAL A 116 8.24 1.65 0.83
CA VAL A 116 7.25 2.48 1.51
C VAL A 116 7.10 3.79 0.75
N LEU A 117 5.87 4.10 0.36
CA LEU A 117 5.54 5.35 -0.32
C LEU A 117 4.58 6.16 0.54
N ASP A 118 4.61 7.49 0.38
CA ASP A 118 3.55 8.33 0.92
C ASP A 118 2.24 8.15 0.13
N LYS A 119 1.17 8.75 0.59
CA LYS A 119 -0.14 8.69 -0.07
C LYS A 119 -0.20 9.27 -1.49
N ASN A 120 0.84 9.97 -1.92
CA ASN A 120 0.96 10.52 -3.28
C ASN A 120 1.87 9.66 -4.18
N GLY A 121 2.37 8.53 -3.67
CA GLY A 121 3.25 7.63 -4.39
C GLY A 121 4.73 8.02 -4.35
N LYS A 122 5.13 9.01 -3.53
CA LYS A 122 6.53 9.38 -3.36
C LYS A 122 7.24 8.37 -2.48
N LEU A 123 8.39 7.85 -2.93
CA LEU A 123 9.21 6.94 -2.15
C LEU A 123 9.71 7.60 -0.85
N LEU A 124 9.44 6.95 0.28
CA LEU A 124 9.92 7.32 1.61
C LEU A 124 11.07 6.42 2.07
N HIS A 125 10.99 5.11 1.76
CA HIS A 125 11.96 4.14 2.24
C HIS A 125 11.99 2.89 1.37
N SER A 126 13.18 2.27 1.29
CA SER A 126 13.43 0.97 0.68
C SER A 126 13.89 0.02 1.78
N GLN A 127 13.10 -1.00 2.09
CA GLN A 127 13.34 -1.92 3.20
C GLN A 127 13.71 -3.30 2.70
N ASN A 128 14.94 -3.70 2.95
CA ASN A 128 15.32 -5.11 2.89
C ASN A 128 14.62 -5.86 4.03
N THR A 129 13.67 -6.75 3.69
CA THR A 129 12.88 -7.46 4.71
C THR A 129 13.69 -8.46 5.54
N GLY A 130 14.86 -8.87 5.06
CA GLY A 130 15.82 -9.67 5.85
C GLY A 130 16.27 -8.99 7.15
N GLU A 131 16.27 -7.65 7.20
CA GLU A 131 16.57 -6.91 8.42
C GLU A 131 15.47 -7.05 9.50
N LEU A 132 14.26 -7.43 9.08
CA LEU A 132 13.12 -7.65 9.96
C LEU A 132 13.01 -9.12 10.43
N GLU A 133 13.88 -10.00 9.93
CA GLU A 133 13.87 -11.41 10.26
C GLU A 133 14.47 -11.69 11.66
N LYS A 134 14.01 -12.81 12.21
CA LYS A 134 14.58 -13.49 13.39
C LYS A 134 14.41 -14.99 13.22
N ASP A 135 15.52 -15.71 13.29
CA ASP A 135 15.56 -17.15 13.10
C ASP A 135 15.00 -17.59 11.74
N LYS A 136 13.86 -18.29 11.73
CA LYS A 136 13.18 -18.76 10.51
C LYS A 136 11.87 -18.01 10.22
N ASP A 137 11.66 -16.85 10.86
CA ASP A 137 10.43 -16.05 10.78
C ASP A 137 10.80 -14.56 10.90
N TYR A 138 9.81 -13.69 11.16
CA TYR A 138 9.98 -12.27 11.36
C TYR A 138 9.94 -11.88 12.84
N ASP A 139 10.74 -10.87 13.21
CA ASP A 139 10.76 -10.30 14.55
C ASP A 139 9.62 -9.31 14.71
N LYS A 140 8.70 -9.58 15.63
CA LYS A 140 7.53 -8.73 15.89
C LYS A 140 7.92 -7.31 16.28
N ASP A 141 8.91 -7.13 17.14
CA ASP A 141 9.28 -5.82 17.66
C ASP A 141 9.96 -4.97 16.58
N LYS A 142 10.85 -5.59 15.77
CA LYS A 142 11.45 -4.92 14.61
C LYS A 142 10.39 -4.50 13.60
N PHE A 143 9.41 -5.38 13.32
CA PHE A 143 8.36 -5.10 12.37
C PHE A 143 7.43 -3.96 12.83
N ILE A 144 7.04 -3.98 14.11
CA ILE A 144 6.27 -2.89 14.73
C ILE A 144 7.06 -1.58 14.72
N ALA A 145 8.35 -1.61 15.02
CA ALA A 145 9.22 -0.43 14.97
C ALA A 145 9.30 0.14 13.55
N PHE A 146 9.47 -0.72 12.54
CA PHE A 146 9.45 -0.34 11.12
C PHE A 146 8.13 0.34 10.75
N LEU A 147 6.98 -0.29 11.03
CA LEU A 147 5.68 0.28 10.72
C LEU A 147 5.44 1.62 11.44
N ASN A 148 5.80 1.72 12.72
CA ASN A 148 5.64 2.96 13.47
C ASN A 148 6.52 4.10 12.95
N LYS A 149 7.71 3.79 12.44
CA LYS A 149 8.64 4.78 11.87
C LYS A 149 8.10 5.40 10.59
N TRP A 150 7.43 4.62 9.75
CA TRP A 150 7.02 5.02 8.41
C TRP A 150 5.51 5.24 8.24
N LYS A 151 4.72 5.16 9.32
CA LYS A 151 3.29 5.50 9.25
C LYS A 151 3.08 6.99 8.95
N PRO A 152 1.94 7.36 8.34
CA PRO A 152 1.63 8.76 8.07
C PRO A 152 1.55 9.56 9.37
N THR A 153 2.04 10.79 9.35
CA THR A 153 1.85 11.72 10.47
C THR A 153 0.37 12.10 10.56
N LYS A 154 -0.21 11.99 11.76
CA LYS A 154 -1.56 12.54 12.01
C LYS A 154 -1.48 14.06 11.82
N LYS A 155 -2.31 14.58 10.91
CA LYS A 155 -2.56 16.02 10.82
C LYS A 155 -3.45 16.46 11.97
#